data_b48ed2ee6e42ce5f42aa7a2790bb7903
#
_entry.id   b48ed2ee6e42ce5f42aa7a2790bb7903
#
_cell.length_a   1.000
_cell.length_b   1.000
_cell.length_c   1.000
_cell.angle_alpha   90.00
_cell.angle_beta   90.00
_cell.angle_gamma   90.00
#
_symmetry.space_group_name_H-M   'P 1'
#
loop_
_entity.id
_entity.type
_entity.pdbx_description
1 polymer ?
#
loop_
_entity_poly.entity_id
_entity_poly.type
_entity_poly.pdbx_seq_one_letter_code
_entity_poly.pdbx_strand_id
1 'polypeptide(L)'
;MFNTRLLPGPTGGFRLDGEKYYSTGTLFSDFLTTTATTDHDSVAVVVVPSDRAGVKIIDDWDGFGQRRTGTGTTTFTGVAVSEEEVLSDSPYDAEPVPTVQYASLQLYIHAVVAGILANVVDDGVQLLRSRERSFSHALAERPSDDPLLQRQLGELAATAYIARTAVLDAAEAIGVATDSEVDGVPDADLAADAQLKVAKVKVHLDDVAPIAATRLLELGGASASSRQRNLDRHWRNILSLIHI
;
A
#
# COMPACT_ATOMS: atom_id res chain seq x y z
N MET A 1 -12.81 17.11 -2.04
CA MET A 1 -13.90 16.96 -3.04
C MET A 1 -13.38 16.04 -4.12
N PHE A 2 -14.14 15.00 -4.49
CA PHE A 2 -13.70 14.09 -5.56
C PHE A 2 -13.87 14.73 -6.92
N ASN A 3 -12.92 14.55 -7.83
CA ASN A 3 -13.00 15.08 -9.21
C ASN A 3 -13.90 14.23 -10.12
N THR A 4 -14.60 13.25 -9.57
CA THR A 4 -15.49 12.34 -10.30
C THR A 4 -16.91 12.55 -9.84
N ARG A 5 -17.84 12.64 -10.79
CA ARG A 5 -19.26 12.90 -10.55
C ARG A 5 -20.12 11.82 -11.16
N LEU A 6 -21.11 11.36 -10.39
CA LEU A 6 -22.15 10.44 -10.82
C LEU A 6 -23.45 11.25 -10.93
N LEU A 7 -23.96 11.41 -12.15
CA LEU A 7 -25.13 12.23 -12.47
C LEU A 7 -26.22 11.35 -13.10
N PRO A 8 -27.49 11.72 -13.03
CA PRO A 8 -28.55 11.04 -13.77
C PRO A 8 -28.21 10.90 -15.26
N GLY A 9 -28.42 9.71 -15.82
CA GLY A 9 -28.20 9.43 -17.23
C GLY A 9 -29.39 9.88 -18.10
N PRO A 10 -29.17 10.22 -19.38
CA PRO A 10 -30.21 10.74 -20.26
C PRO A 10 -31.28 9.72 -20.63
N THR A 11 -31.00 8.44 -20.51
CA THR A 11 -31.90 7.31 -20.86
C THR A 11 -32.26 6.42 -19.68
N GLY A 12 -32.05 6.91 -18.44
CA GLY A 12 -32.11 6.15 -17.21
C GLY A 12 -30.73 5.71 -16.70
N GLY A 13 -30.66 5.22 -15.45
CA GLY A 13 -29.40 4.96 -14.77
C GLY A 13 -28.59 6.22 -14.53
N PHE A 14 -27.27 6.10 -14.55
CA PHE A 14 -26.35 7.19 -14.24
C PHE A 14 -25.29 7.37 -15.33
N ARG A 15 -24.61 8.50 -15.26
CA ARG A 15 -23.45 8.87 -16.07
C ARG A 15 -22.30 9.27 -15.16
N LEU A 16 -21.14 8.62 -15.34
CA LEU A 16 -19.92 8.91 -14.63
C LEU A 16 -19.00 9.77 -15.47
N ASP A 17 -18.58 10.91 -14.92
CA ASP A 17 -17.65 11.86 -15.53
C ASP A 17 -16.58 12.27 -14.53
N GLY A 18 -15.34 12.52 -15.02
CA GLY A 18 -14.23 13.03 -14.24
C GLY A 18 -12.95 12.21 -14.38
N GLU A 19 -12.08 12.33 -13.39
CA GLU A 19 -10.79 11.65 -13.41
C GLU A 19 -10.34 11.21 -12.02
N LYS A 20 -9.54 10.15 -11.98
CA LYS A 20 -8.86 9.63 -10.80
C LYS A 20 -7.37 9.55 -11.06
N TYR A 21 -6.60 10.21 -10.22
CA TYR A 21 -5.17 10.03 -10.14
C TYR A 21 -4.85 8.83 -9.24
N TYR A 22 -3.68 8.27 -9.39
CA TYR A 22 -3.21 7.13 -8.59
C TYR A 22 -4.16 5.93 -8.61
N SER A 23 -4.76 5.65 -9.77
CA SER A 23 -5.62 4.48 -9.98
C SER A 23 -4.77 3.20 -10.03
N THR A 24 -4.33 2.75 -8.85
CA THR A 24 -3.41 1.61 -8.71
C THR A 24 -4.06 0.31 -9.19
N GLY A 25 -3.36 -0.40 -10.07
CA GLY A 25 -3.79 -1.70 -10.59
C GLY A 25 -4.74 -1.64 -11.77
N THR A 26 -5.29 -0.47 -12.14
CA THR A 26 -6.30 -0.37 -13.21
C THR A 26 -5.80 -0.83 -14.58
N LEU A 27 -4.50 -0.69 -14.87
CA LEU A 27 -3.91 -1.21 -16.12
C LEU A 27 -4.05 -2.73 -16.29
N PHE A 28 -4.32 -3.46 -15.22
CA PHE A 28 -4.38 -4.93 -15.20
C PHE A 28 -5.76 -5.46 -14.80
N SER A 29 -6.75 -4.58 -14.62
CA SER A 29 -8.07 -4.92 -14.09
C SER A 29 -9.12 -5.02 -15.19
N ASP A 30 -10.02 -6.00 -15.10
CA ASP A 30 -11.21 -6.09 -15.96
C ASP A 30 -12.32 -5.17 -15.46
N PHE A 31 -12.35 -4.87 -14.16
CA PHE A 31 -13.32 -3.98 -13.52
C PHE A 31 -12.62 -2.92 -12.67
N LEU A 32 -13.19 -1.73 -12.67
CA LEU A 32 -12.74 -0.59 -11.87
C LEU A 32 -13.77 -0.27 -10.80
N THR A 33 -13.34 -0.14 -9.56
CA THR A 33 -14.15 0.43 -8.48
C THR A 33 -13.73 1.88 -8.27
N THR A 34 -14.68 2.81 -8.26
CA THR A 34 -14.38 4.22 -8.05
C THR A 34 -15.45 4.92 -7.21
N THR A 35 -15.02 5.95 -6.47
CA THR A 35 -15.93 6.84 -5.73
C THR A 35 -16.26 8.06 -6.58
N ALA A 36 -17.51 8.50 -6.53
CA ALA A 36 -17.96 9.71 -7.20
C ALA A 36 -18.92 10.50 -6.30
N THR A 37 -18.91 11.83 -6.44
CA THR A 37 -19.93 12.66 -5.80
C THR A 37 -21.19 12.68 -6.67
N THR A 38 -22.35 12.62 -6.01
CA THR A 38 -23.65 12.75 -6.68
C THR A 38 -24.13 14.20 -6.69
N ASP A 39 -25.29 14.45 -7.28
CA ASP A 39 -25.98 15.75 -7.25
C ASP A 39 -26.75 15.99 -5.93
N HIS A 40 -26.77 15.01 -5.03
CA HIS A 40 -27.45 15.04 -3.73
C HIS A 40 -26.49 15.15 -2.55
N ASP A 41 -25.26 15.68 -2.76
CA ASP A 41 -24.21 15.79 -1.74
C ASP A 41 -23.89 14.45 -1.04
N SER A 42 -23.94 13.36 -1.81
CA SER A 42 -23.55 12.01 -1.35
C SER A 42 -22.31 11.50 -2.09
N VAL A 43 -21.72 10.43 -1.57
CA VAL A 43 -20.60 9.71 -2.17
C VAL A 43 -21.08 8.33 -2.57
N ALA A 44 -21.11 8.09 -3.87
CA ALA A 44 -21.38 6.78 -4.43
C ALA A 44 -20.08 6.01 -4.69
N VAL A 45 -20.12 4.70 -4.46
CA VAL A 45 -19.12 3.74 -4.92
C VAL A 45 -19.70 2.99 -6.11
N VAL A 46 -19.03 3.06 -7.25
CA VAL A 46 -19.50 2.40 -8.48
C VAL A 46 -18.46 1.40 -8.99
N VAL A 47 -18.92 0.35 -9.65
CA VAL A 47 -18.09 -0.62 -10.36
C VAL A 47 -18.40 -0.57 -11.85
N VAL A 48 -17.38 -0.45 -12.68
CA VAL A 48 -17.53 -0.41 -14.15
C VAL A 48 -16.49 -1.30 -14.83
N PRO A 49 -16.80 -1.95 -15.95
CA PRO A 49 -15.81 -2.62 -16.79
C PRO A 49 -14.76 -1.64 -17.28
N SER A 50 -13.50 -2.07 -17.31
CA SER A 50 -12.37 -1.24 -17.73
C SER A 50 -12.38 -0.88 -19.21
N ASP A 51 -13.05 -1.70 -20.04
CA ASP A 51 -13.21 -1.53 -21.48
C ASP A 51 -14.49 -0.78 -21.89
N ARG A 52 -15.28 -0.31 -20.92
CA ARG A 52 -16.53 0.41 -21.20
C ARG A 52 -16.27 1.70 -21.96
N ALA A 53 -17.13 2.01 -22.92
CA ALA A 53 -17.07 3.25 -23.67
C ALA A 53 -17.04 4.48 -22.74
N GLY A 54 -16.06 5.35 -22.95
CA GLY A 54 -15.82 6.52 -22.10
C GLY A 54 -14.80 6.31 -20.97
N VAL A 55 -14.38 5.08 -20.68
CA VAL A 55 -13.26 4.80 -19.77
C VAL A 55 -11.95 4.87 -20.55
N LYS A 56 -10.98 5.61 -20.03
CA LYS A 56 -9.62 5.64 -20.56
C LYS A 56 -8.62 5.52 -19.42
N ILE A 57 -7.78 4.51 -19.48
CA ILE A 57 -6.70 4.24 -18.53
C ILE A 57 -5.38 4.70 -19.16
N ILE A 58 -4.61 5.49 -18.43
CA ILE A 58 -3.37 6.12 -18.91
C ILE A 58 -2.22 5.61 -18.02
N ASP A 59 -1.19 5.04 -18.64
CA ASP A 59 0.04 4.61 -17.96
C ASP A 59 1.00 5.80 -17.86
N ASP A 60 0.72 6.70 -16.93
CA ASP A 60 1.46 7.95 -16.70
C ASP A 60 2.11 8.03 -15.32
N TRP A 61 2.30 6.88 -14.63
CA TRP A 61 2.96 6.85 -13.33
C TRP A 61 4.44 7.26 -13.43
N ASP A 62 4.78 8.40 -12.86
CA ASP A 62 6.15 8.95 -12.80
C ASP A 62 6.73 8.93 -11.37
N GLY A 63 6.24 8.06 -10.50
CA GLY A 63 6.76 7.89 -9.14
C GLY A 63 8.15 7.21 -9.13
N PHE A 64 9.00 7.62 -8.17
CA PHE A 64 10.35 7.06 -8.04
C PHE A 64 10.37 5.62 -7.51
N GLY A 65 9.28 5.15 -6.86
CA GLY A 65 9.09 3.78 -6.40
C GLY A 65 7.84 3.14 -7.02
N GLN A 66 7.61 1.87 -6.70
CA GLN A 66 6.42 1.11 -7.13
C GLN A 66 6.13 1.19 -8.65
N ARG A 67 7.17 1.10 -9.46
CA ARG A 67 7.11 1.37 -10.91
C ARG A 67 6.30 0.35 -11.73
N ARG A 68 5.87 -0.76 -11.13
CA ARG A 68 5.14 -1.85 -11.80
C ARG A 68 3.75 -2.08 -11.22
N THR A 69 3.20 -1.13 -10.49
CA THR A 69 1.88 -1.27 -9.85
C THR A 69 0.71 -1.02 -10.81
N GLY A 70 0.98 -0.57 -12.05
CA GLY A 70 -0.08 -0.13 -12.95
C GLY A 70 -0.86 1.06 -12.40
N THR A 71 -0.20 1.88 -11.59
CA THR A 71 -0.75 3.16 -11.13
C THR A 71 -0.72 4.16 -12.27
N GLY A 72 -1.78 4.94 -12.40
CA GLY A 72 -1.86 5.95 -13.44
C GLY A 72 -3.17 6.73 -13.34
N THR A 73 -3.43 7.55 -14.34
CA THR A 73 -4.68 8.32 -14.43
C THR A 73 -5.76 7.49 -15.12
N THR A 74 -6.97 7.49 -14.54
CA THR A 74 -8.17 6.95 -15.19
C THR A 74 -9.15 8.10 -15.40
N THR A 75 -9.59 8.29 -16.65
CA THR A 75 -10.60 9.29 -17.01
C THR A 75 -11.91 8.63 -17.37
N PHE A 76 -13.00 9.26 -16.99
CA PHE A 76 -14.38 8.88 -17.28
C PHE A 76 -15.04 10.00 -18.06
N THR A 77 -15.55 9.70 -19.24
CA THR A 77 -16.22 10.69 -20.11
C THR A 77 -17.55 10.11 -20.56
N GLY A 78 -18.63 10.55 -19.90
CA GLY A 78 -19.98 10.09 -20.21
C GLY A 78 -20.18 8.57 -20.04
N VAL A 79 -19.48 7.96 -19.10
CA VAL A 79 -19.57 6.50 -18.89
C VAL A 79 -20.95 6.15 -18.34
N ALA A 80 -21.69 5.30 -19.04
CA ALA A 80 -22.98 4.82 -18.59
C ALA A 80 -22.80 3.85 -17.41
N VAL A 81 -23.57 4.05 -16.33
CA VAL A 81 -23.59 3.23 -15.13
C VAL A 81 -25.03 2.83 -14.84
N SER A 82 -25.29 1.53 -14.66
CA SER A 82 -26.59 1.03 -14.27
C SER A 82 -26.82 1.16 -12.74
N GLU A 83 -28.06 1.04 -12.28
CA GLU A 83 -28.36 1.06 -10.84
C GLU A 83 -27.66 -0.11 -10.11
N GLU A 84 -27.53 -1.27 -10.75
CA GLU A 84 -26.88 -2.46 -10.18
C GLU A 84 -25.35 -2.31 -10.03
N GLU A 85 -24.74 -1.35 -10.74
CA GLU A 85 -23.32 -1.04 -10.67
C GLU A 85 -22.99 0.00 -9.60
N VAL A 86 -24.00 0.55 -8.93
CA VAL A 86 -23.84 1.42 -7.75
C VAL A 86 -23.82 0.53 -6.52
N LEU A 87 -22.64 0.31 -5.96
CA LEU A 87 -22.43 -0.58 -4.81
C LEU A 87 -22.90 0.05 -3.50
N SER A 88 -22.75 1.35 -3.37
CA SER A 88 -23.24 2.14 -2.23
C SER A 88 -23.42 3.59 -2.61
N ASP A 89 -24.32 4.27 -1.90
CA ASP A 89 -24.52 5.72 -1.96
C ASP A 89 -24.79 6.19 -0.52
N SER A 90 -23.91 7.02 0.02
CA SER A 90 -23.97 7.47 1.41
C SER A 90 -23.81 8.97 1.49
N PRO A 91 -24.59 9.66 2.36
CA PRO A 91 -24.41 11.09 2.61
C PRO A 91 -22.97 11.44 2.93
N TYR A 92 -22.48 12.59 2.47
CA TYR A 92 -21.09 13.00 2.67
C TYR A 92 -20.72 13.19 4.15
N ASP A 93 -21.70 13.52 4.98
CA ASP A 93 -21.60 13.72 6.43
C ASP A 93 -22.01 12.48 7.24
N ALA A 94 -22.22 11.35 6.59
CA ALA A 94 -22.49 10.10 7.29
C ALA A 94 -21.34 9.74 8.25
N GLU A 95 -21.72 9.36 9.47
CA GLU A 95 -20.73 8.87 10.44
C GLU A 95 -19.98 7.65 9.87
N PRO A 96 -18.64 7.65 9.95
CA PRO A 96 -17.85 6.53 9.45
C PRO A 96 -18.18 5.24 10.20
N VAL A 97 -18.70 4.26 9.51
CA VAL A 97 -18.90 2.93 10.08
C VAL A 97 -17.60 2.14 9.95
N PRO A 98 -17.10 1.52 11.03
CA PRO A 98 -15.97 0.61 10.94
C PRO A 98 -16.27 -0.51 9.94
N THR A 99 -15.43 -0.66 8.93
CA THR A 99 -15.57 -1.73 7.93
C THR A 99 -14.29 -2.54 7.84
N VAL A 100 -14.40 -3.83 7.70
CA VAL A 100 -13.26 -4.74 7.48
C VAL A 100 -12.54 -4.42 6.17
N GLN A 101 -13.27 -3.92 5.17
CA GLN A 101 -12.72 -3.61 3.86
C GLN A 101 -11.61 -2.55 3.90
N TYR A 102 -11.82 -1.42 4.60
CA TYR A 102 -10.80 -0.38 4.70
C TYR A 102 -9.58 -0.84 5.49
N ALA A 103 -9.78 -1.61 6.56
CA ALA A 103 -8.72 -2.23 7.32
C ALA A 103 -7.89 -3.17 6.42
N SER A 104 -8.53 -3.99 5.61
CA SER A 104 -7.88 -4.93 4.69
C SER A 104 -7.04 -4.23 3.62
N LEU A 105 -7.57 -3.18 2.98
CA LEU A 105 -6.86 -2.39 1.98
C LEU A 105 -5.62 -1.71 2.59
N GLN A 106 -5.76 -1.12 3.77
CA GLN A 106 -4.64 -0.47 4.46
C GLN A 106 -3.59 -1.49 4.89
N LEU A 107 -4.00 -2.65 5.43
CA LEU A 107 -3.08 -3.70 5.85
C LEU A 107 -2.32 -4.32 4.67
N TYR A 108 -2.96 -4.45 3.50
CA TYR A 108 -2.30 -4.95 2.29
C TYR A 108 -1.04 -4.14 1.95
N ILE A 109 -1.12 -2.81 2.00
CA ILE A 109 0.03 -1.92 1.75
C ILE A 109 1.15 -2.20 2.77
N HIS A 110 0.80 -2.34 4.05
CA HIS A 110 1.80 -2.57 5.10
C HIS A 110 2.36 -4.00 5.11
N ALA A 111 1.61 -4.98 4.59
CA ALA A 111 2.13 -6.31 4.33
C ALA A 111 3.23 -6.28 3.25
N VAL A 112 3.05 -5.46 2.20
CA VAL A 112 4.11 -5.23 1.20
C VAL A 112 5.33 -4.55 1.84
N VAL A 113 5.14 -3.56 2.70
CA VAL A 113 6.24 -2.89 3.44
C VAL A 113 6.99 -3.90 4.32
N ALA A 114 6.29 -4.75 5.06
CA ALA A 114 6.91 -5.81 5.85
C ALA A 114 7.70 -6.81 4.99
N GLY A 115 7.21 -7.14 3.79
CA GLY A 115 7.94 -7.93 2.79
C GLY A 115 9.21 -7.23 2.29
N ILE A 116 9.17 -5.91 2.09
CA ILE A 116 10.36 -5.12 1.73
C ILE A 116 11.38 -5.16 2.87
N LEU A 117 10.96 -5.06 4.13
CA LEU A 117 11.85 -5.16 5.29
C LEU A 117 12.54 -6.53 5.39
N ALA A 118 11.85 -7.62 5.06
CA ALA A 118 12.47 -8.93 4.95
C ALA A 118 13.57 -8.97 3.89
N ASN A 119 13.30 -8.39 2.70
CA ASN A 119 14.31 -8.26 1.65
C ASN A 119 15.48 -7.33 2.04
N VAL A 120 15.26 -6.32 2.88
CA VAL A 120 16.34 -5.47 3.45
C VAL A 120 17.31 -6.33 4.26
N VAL A 121 16.80 -7.27 5.06
CA VAL A 121 17.62 -8.19 5.84
C VAL A 121 18.40 -9.14 4.93
N ASP A 122 17.75 -9.73 3.93
CA ASP A 122 18.38 -10.66 2.99
C ASP A 122 19.52 -9.97 2.21
N ASP A 123 19.28 -8.76 1.71
CA ASP A 123 20.33 -7.98 1.05
C ASP A 123 21.45 -7.59 2.02
N GLY A 124 21.14 -7.27 3.28
CA GLY A 124 22.12 -7.01 4.32
C GLY A 124 23.04 -8.21 4.59
N VAL A 125 22.45 -9.40 4.68
CA VAL A 125 23.20 -10.66 4.82
C VAL A 125 24.13 -10.90 3.62
N GLN A 126 23.59 -10.77 2.40
CA GLN A 126 24.37 -10.93 1.17
C GLN A 126 25.50 -9.91 1.07
N LEU A 127 25.22 -8.67 1.44
CA LEU A 127 26.16 -7.57 1.42
C LEU A 127 27.36 -7.86 2.34
N LEU A 128 27.11 -8.29 3.58
CA LEU A 128 28.18 -8.63 4.53
C LEU A 128 28.97 -9.86 4.11
N ARG A 129 28.31 -10.90 3.58
CA ARG A 129 28.98 -12.10 3.11
C ARG A 129 29.84 -11.91 1.86
N SER A 130 29.42 -11.01 0.97
CA SER A 130 30.12 -10.74 -0.29
C SER A 130 31.29 -9.74 -0.18
N ARG A 131 31.43 -9.06 0.97
CA ARG A 131 32.52 -8.11 1.17
C ARG A 131 33.79 -8.82 1.64
N GLU A 132 34.86 -8.62 0.89
CA GLU A 132 36.19 -9.16 1.21
C GLU A 132 37.04 -8.19 2.04
N ARG A 133 36.72 -6.88 1.99
CA ARG A 133 37.51 -5.84 2.66
C ARG A 133 36.72 -5.19 3.78
N SER A 134 37.32 -5.17 4.95
CA SER A 134 36.89 -4.36 6.09
C SER A 134 37.36 -2.90 5.97
N PHE A 135 36.79 -2.03 6.76
CA PHE A 135 37.31 -0.67 6.93
C PHE A 135 38.65 -0.70 7.69
N SER A 136 39.50 0.33 7.50
CA SER A 136 40.79 0.43 8.21
C SER A 136 40.66 0.49 9.75
N HIS A 137 39.48 0.85 10.23
CA HIS A 137 39.15 0.94 11.66
C HIS A 137 38.17 -0.17 12.12
N ALA A 138 37.95 -1.18 11.29
CA ALA A 138 37.06 -2.30 11.62
C ALA A 138 37.65 -3.14 12.76
N LEU A 139 36.75 -3.78 13.53
CA LEU A 139 37.12 -4.64 14.65
C LEU A 139 37.46 -6.06 14.23
N ALA A 140 37.24 -6.41 12.95
CA ALA A 140 37.53 -7.72 12.38
C ALA A 140 38.08 -7.61 10.95
N GLU A 141 38.84 -8.63 10.54
CA GLU A 141 39.39 -8.73 9.18
C GLU A 141 38.30 -8.89 8.13
N ARG A 142 37.24 -9.64 8.45
CA ARG A 142 36.08 -9.84 7.57
C ARG A 142 34.90 -9.01 8.05
N PRO A 143 34.18 -8.31 7.17
CA PRO A 143 32.97 -7.59 7.55
C PRO A 143 31.91 -8.46 8.22
N SER A 144 31.78 -9.73 7.82
CA SER A 144 30.84 -10.69 8.42
C SER A 144 31.13 -10.99 9.90
N ASP A 145 32.37 -10.81 10.34
CA ASP A 145 32.85 -11.14 11.69
C ASP A 145 32.91 -9.88 12.58
N ASP A 146 32.67 -8.68 11.98
CA ASP A 146 32.68 -7.43 12.72
C ASP A 146 31.42 -7.31 13.62
N PRO A 147 31.60 -7.24 14.95
CA PRO A 147 30.47 -7.22 15.90
C PRO A 147 29.57 -6.00 15.74
N LEU A 148 30.07 -4.87 15.24
CA LEU A 148 29.26 -3.68 15.01
C LEU A 148 28.34 -3.87 13.81
N LEU A 149 28.82 -4.48 12.72
CA LEU A 149 28.01 -4.81 11.55
C LEU A 149 27.02 -5.93 11.85
N GLN A 150 27.42 -6.94 12.65
CA GLN A 150 26.51 -7.99 13.10
C GLN A 150 25.38 -7.43 13.96
N ARG A 151 25.68 -6.51 14.87
CA ARG A 151 24.68 -5.80 15.67
C ARG A 151 23.70 -5.04 14.79
N GLN A 152 24.20 -4.26 13.83
CA GLN A 152 23.37 -3.46 12.92
C GLN A 152 22.45 -4.38 12.09
N LEU A 153 22.97 -5.49 11.56
CA LEU A 153 22.15 -6.48 10.87
C LEU A 153 21.09 -7.11 11.79
N GLY A 154 21.44 -7.38 13.05
CA GLY A 154 20.52 -7.88 14.07
C GLY A 154 19.38 -6.91 14.36
N GLU A 155 19.66 -5.60 14.41
CA GLU A 155 18.63 -4.55 14.56
C GLU A 155 17.67 -4.51 13.36
N LEU A 156 18.18 -4.67 12.13
CA LEU A 156 17.34 -4.78 10.91
C LEU A 156 16.47 -6.03 10.94
N ALA A 157 17.03 -7.18 11.35
CA ALA A 157 16.30 -8.43 11.47
C ALA A 157 15.19 -8.36 12.53
N ALA A 158 15.46 -7.72 13.67
CA ALA A 158 14.46 -7.49 14.71
C ALA A 158 13.33 -6.60 14.20
N THR A 159 13.65 -5.53 13.48
CA THR A 159 12.64 -4.63 12.85
C THR A 159 11.75 -5.40 11.88
N ALA A 160 12.33 -6.20 10.98
CA ALA A 160 11.58 -7.00 10.02
C ALA A 160 10.71 -8.07 10.70
N TYR A 161 11.19 -8.69 11.77
CA TYR A 161 10.45 -9.67 12.57
C TYR A 161 9.23 -9.04 13.24
N ILE A 162 9.40 -7.88 13.90
CA ILE A 162 8.32 -7.16 14.56
C ILE A 162 7.28 -6.68 13.53
N ALA A 163 7.73 -6.14 12.41
CA ALA A 163 6.85 -5.71 11.31
C ALA A 163 5.96 -6.85 10.81
N ARG A 164 6.56 -8.01 10.53
CA ARG A 164 5.82 -9.20 10.10
C ARG A 164 4.82 -9.67 11.16
N THR A 165 5.24 -9.72 12.42
CA THR A 165 4.39 -10.18 13.52
C THR A 165 3.19 -9.26 13.72
N ALA A 166 3.40 -7.94 13.68
CA ALA A 166 2.33 -6.96 13.80
C ALA A 166 1.32 -7.02 12.63
N VAL A 167 1.82 -7.22 11.39
CA VAL A 167 0.95 -7.41 10.22
C VAL A 167 0.11 -8.68 10.36
N LEU A 168 0.69 -9.78 10.83
CA LEU A 168 -0.05 -11.05 11.01
C LEU A 168 -1.10 -10.95 12.13
N ASP A 169 -0.78 -10.29 13.26
CA ASP A 169 -1.77 -10.03 14.32
C ASP A 169 -2.95 -9.17 13.85
N ALA A 170 -2.67 -8.14 13.05
CA ALA A 170 -3.73 -7.32 12.46
C ALA A 170 -4.54 -8.09 11.41
N ALA A 171 -3.92 -8.98 10.64
CA ALA A 171 -4.61 -9.85 9.69
C ALA A 171 -5.55 -10.85 10.39
N GLU A 172 -5.10 -11.42 11.52
CA GLU A 172 -5.94 -12.28 12.35
C GLU A 172 -7.17 -11.54 12.87
N ALA A 173 -7.01 -10.30 13.36
CA ALA A 173 -8.13 -9.49 13.83
C ALA A 173 -9.13 -9.18 12.69
N ILE A 174 -8.66 -8.91 11.47
CA ILE A 174 -9.52 -8.77 10.29
C ILE A 174 -10.29 -10.07 10.03
N GLY A 175 -9.61 -11.23 10.10
CA GLY A 175 -10.25 -12.54 9.94
C GLY A 175 -11.36 -12.76 10.95
N VAL A 176 -11.09 -12.51 12.24
CA VAL A 176 -12.09 -12.63 13.32
C VAL A 176 -13.29 -11.72 13.09
N ALA A 177 -13.06 -10.47 12.66
CA ALA A 177 -14.14 -9.55 12.35
C ALA A 177 -14.94 -10.00 11.13
N THR A 178 -14.29 -10.53 10.09
CA THR A 178 -14.96 -11.09 8.91
C THR A 178 -15.81 -12.32 9.27
N ASP A 179 -15.29 -13.22 10.08
CA ASP A 179 -16.00 -14.43 10.52
C ASP A 179 -17.23 -14.10 11.39
N SER A 180 -17.31 -12.88 11.96
CA SER A 180 -18.47 -12.41 12.74
C SER A 180 -19.62 -11.86 11.89
N GLU A 181 -19.45 -11.75 10.57
CA GLU A 181 -20.44 -11.12 9.69
C GLU A 181 -21.79 -11.85 9.69
N VAL A 182 -22.85 -11.08 9.87
CA VAL A 182 -24.23 -11.50 9.69
C VAL A 182 -24.86 -10.60 8.64
N ASP A 183 -25.39 -11.17 7.58
CA ASP A 183 -25.94 -10.44 6.43
C ASP A 183 -24.96 -9.39 5.83
N GLY A 184 -23.65 -9.70 5.83
CA GLY A 184 -22.61 -8.82 5.31
C GLY A 184 -22.19 -7.68 6.25
N VAL A 185 -22.64 -7.68 7.50
CA VAL A 185 -22.30 -6.69 8.52
C VAL A 185 -21.48 -7.36 9.63
N PRO A 186 -20.22 -6.98 9.83
CA PRO A 186 -19.39 -7.51 10.90
C PRO A 186 -19.83 -6.95 12.26
N ASP A 187 -19.46 -7.65 13.33
CA ASP A 187 -19.56 -7.12 14.68
C ASP A 187 -18.75 -5.81 14.78
N ALA A 188 -19.40 -4.76 15.32
CA ALA A 188 -18.83 -3.41 15.33
C ALA A 188 -17.57 -3.30 16.20
N ASP A 189 -17.52 -3.99 17.34
CA ASP A 189 -16.38 -3.96 18.25
C ASP A 189 -15.18 -4.70 17.66
N LEU A 190 -15.41 -5.85 17.02
CA LEU A 190 -14.39 -6.63 16.32
C LEU A 190 -13.84 -5.87 15.10
N ALA A 191 -14.71 -5.22 14.33
CA ALA A 191 -14.29 -4.38 13.21
C ALA A 191 -13.46 -3.17 13.67
N ALA A 192 -13.85 -2.53 14.77
CA ALA A 192 -13.12 -1.42 15.37
C ALA A 192 -11.75 -1.86 15.91
N ASP A 193 -11.64 -3.03 16.57
CA ASP A 193 -10.35 -3.59 17.01
C ASP A 193 -9.43 -3.87 15.83
N ALA A 194 -9.94 -4.48 14.76
CA ALA A 194 -9.18 -4.73 13.54
C ALA A 194 -8.65 -3.43 12.94
N GLN A 195 -9.48 -2.39 12.80
CA GLN A 195 -9.05 -1.09 12.32
C GLN A 195 -7.98 -0.46 13.22
N LEU A 196 -8.15 -0.54 14.53
CA LEU A 196 -7.18 0.01 15.49
C LEU A 196 -5.83 -0.70 15.41
N LYS A 197 -5.81 -2.03 15.26
CA LYS A 197 -4.58 -2.81 15.04
C LYS A 197 -3.89 -2.41 13.75
N VAL A 198 -4.63 -2.30 12.65
CA VAL A 198 -4.08 -1.85 11.35
C VAL A 198 -3.52 -0.44 11.44
N ALA A 199 -4.21 0.48 12.13
CA ALA A 199 -3.70 1.84 12.34
C ALA A 199 -2.39 1.85 13.14
N LYS A 200 -2.26 0.99 14.17
CA LYS A 200 -1.00 0.84 14.94
C LYS A 200 0.13 0.30 14.05
N VAL A 201 -0.15 -0.69 13.20
CA VAL A 201 0.82 -1.20 12.21
C VAL A 201 1.27 -0.09 11.29
N LYS A 202 0.33 0.69 10.73
CA LYS A 202 0.63 1.82 9.85
C LYS A 202 1.57 2.81 10.53
N VAL A 203 1.17 3.36 11.65
CA VAL A 203 1.95 4.39 12.37
C VAL A 203 3.38 3.92 12.65
N HIS A 204 3.53 2.66 13.06
CA HIS A 204 4.85 2.10 13.37
C HIS A 204 5.70 1.88 12.11
N LEU A 205 5.14 1.26 11.07
CA LEU A 205 5.89 0.94 9.86
C LEU A 205 6.24 2.17 9.02
N ASP A 206 5.38 3.18 9.00
CA ASP A 206 5.67 4.45 8.32
C ASP A 206 6.92 5.15 8.91
N ASP A 207 7.15 4.98 10.22
CA ASP A 207 8.33 5.54 10.90
C ASP A 207 9.58 4.67 10.71
N VAL A 208 9.49 3.36 11.01
CA VAL A 208 10.69 2.51 11.09
C VAL A 208 11.19 1.99 9.75
N ALA A 209 10.32 1.83 8.75
CA ALA A 209 10.70 1.19 7.50
C ALA A 209 11.68 2.03 6.64
N PRO A 210 11.49 3.35 6.46
CA PRO A 210 12.47 4.19 5.77
C PRO A 210 13.82 4.21 6.47
N ILE A 211 13.83 4.20 7.81
CA ILE A 211 15.04 4.16 8.63
C ILE A 211 15.79 2.85 8.39
N ALA A 212 15.09 1.71 8.41
CA ALA A 212 15.70 0.41 8.14
C ALA A 212 16.32 0.34 6.73
N ALA A 213 15.63 0.83 5.70
CA ALA A 213 16.17 0.90 4.35
C ALA A 213 17.41 1.81 4.24
N THR A 214 17.47 2.89 5.01
CA THR A 214 18.66 3.75 5.10
C THR A 214 19.81 3.02 5.77
N ARG A 215 19.58 2.33 6.89
CA ARG A 215 20.60 1.56 7.62
C ARG A 215 21.18 0.40 6.80
N LEU A 216 20.44 -0.16 5.86
CA LEU A 216 20.99 -1.14 4.91
C LEU A 216 22.17 -0.57 4.13
N LEU A 217 22.12 0.70 3.71
CA LEU A 217 23.20 1.34 2.97
C LEU A 217 24.47 1.51 3.82
N GLU A 218 24.30 1.70 5.13
CA GLU A 218 25.43 1.82 6.08
C GLU A 218 26.21 0.51 6.20
N LEU A 219 25.57 -0.66 6.13
CA LEU A 219 26.23 -1.97 6.12
C LEU A 219 27.23 -2.13 4.96
N GLY A 220 26.95 -1.51 3.83
CA GLY A 220 27.78 -1.64 2.64
C GLY A 220 28.84 -0.56 2.46
N GLY A 221 28.79 0.50 3.26
CA GLY A 221 29.64 1.68 3.08
C GLY A 221 29.46 2.31 1.70
N ALA A 222 30.48 3.00 1.18
CA ALA A 222 30.41 3.75 -0.07
C ALA A 222 29.94 2.91 -1.28
N SER A 223 30.28 1.62 -1.34
CA SER A 223 29.87 0.73 -2.44
C SER A 223 28.37 0.40 -2.44
N ALA A 224 27.67 0.60 -1.33
CA ALA A 224 26.22 0.38 -1.24
C ALA A 224 25.43 1.39 -2.10
N SER A 225 25.96 2.58 -2.31
CA SER A 225 25.34 3.63 -3.14
C SER A 225 25.44 3.38 -4.65
N SER A 226 26.10 2.29 -5.09
CA SER A 226 26.21 1.96 -6.51
C SER A 226 24.85 1.63 -7.12
N ARG A 227 24.52 2.26 -8.26
CA ARG A 227 23.30 1.97 -9.02
C ARG A 227 23.18 0.49 -9.40
N GLN A 228 24.30 -0.19 -9.64
CA GLN A 228 24.32 -1.61 -9.98
C GLN A 228 23.77 -2.49 -8.84
N ARG A 229 24.00 -2.10 -7.59
CA ARG A 229 23.48 -2.81 -6.41
C ARG A 229 21.99 -2.56 -6.18
N ASN A 230 21.49 -1.41 -6.64
CA ASN A 230 20.06 -1.03 -6.57
C ASN A 230 19.44 -1.18 -5.15
N LEU A 231 20.25 -0.96 -4.11
CA LEU A 231 19.79 -1.10 -2.72
C LEU A 231 18.80 0.00 -2.32
N ASP A 232 18.88 1.16 -2.95
CA ASP A 232 17.95 2.27 -2.80
C ASP A 232 16.52 1.94 -3.23
N ARG A 233 16.31 0.82 -3.96
CA ARG A 233 14.97 0.36 -4.33
C ARG A 233 14.07 0.13 -3.12
N HIS A 234 14.61 -0.34 -2.00
CA HIS A 234 13.85 -0.56 -0.78
C HIS A 234 13.29 0.74 -0.24
N TRP A 235 14.14 1.74 -0.10
CA TRP A 235 13.77 3.07 0.35
C TRP A 235 12.74 3.72 -0.58
N ARG A 236 12.98 3.70 -1.89
CA ARG A 236 12.05 4.25 -2.89
C ARG A 236 10.69 3.58 -2.87
N ASN A 237 10.66 2.26 -2.77
CA ASN A 237 9.42 1.49 -2.75
C ASN A 237 8.64 1.70 -1.45
N ILE A 238 9.31 1.75 -0.30
CA ILE A 238 8.67 2.06 0.99
C ILE A 238 8.01 3.42 0.94
N LEU A 239 8.74 4.46 0.57
CA LEU A 239 8.21 5.83 0.55
C LEU A 239 7.04 6.00 -0.41
N SER A 240 7.06 5.29 -1.54
CA SER A 240 5.92 5.31 -2.47
C SER A 240 4.67 4.63 -1.92
N LEU A 241 4.79 3.74 -0.92
CA LEU A 241 3.66 3.04 -0.32
C LEU A 241 3.07 3.79 0.88
N ILE A 242 3.93 4.31 1.76
CA ILE A 242 3.48 4.91 3.03
C ILE A 242 2.85 6.30 2.88
N HIS A 243 3.05 6.95 1.74
CA HIS A 243 2.51 8.29 1.44
C HIS A 243 1.37 8.28 0.42
N ILE A 244 0.81 7.12 0.12
CA ILE A 244 -0.38 6.97 -0.74
C ILE A 244 -1.66 7.01 0.07
#